data_46115990b5d9135edcf2da30cfff5233
#
_entry.id   46115990b5d9135edcf2da30cfff5233
#
_cell.length_a   1.000
_cell.length_b   1.000
_cell.length_c   1.000
_cell.angle_alpha   90.00
_cell.angle_beta   90.00
_cell.angle_gamma   90.00
#
_symmetry.space_group_name_H-M   'P 1'
#
loop_
_entity.id
_entity.type
_entity.pdbx_description
1 polymer ?
#
loop_
_entity_poly.entity_id
_entity_poly.type
_entity_poly.pdbx_seq_one_letter_code
_entity_poly.pdbx_strand_id
1 'polypeptide(L)'
;MIGVLKKIWDFAGEEQDNIRKSMILGFFYAVFHMFQIAAIYVVVLALVGGSTDSAPAWQALGLLLASILGRAVLNRFSQLQQTHAGYFMVANKRISIGDKLKRVPMGYFNDQSLGELTGITTTVLDEVESTGPMVLVGILGGLINSAVMLLCVLFWDWRIGLLALAGMLVYLALLSGMEKQSAKIAPKRQRDEARLVEAVLEQLQGMSVIKSFNLTGKGDKRVRQALEDSRANNLAVEKLFTPYIWGQEMVLHLFSVLILAASVGLCLTGAMSLANALMAVIVSFLIFSQIQSAGSGVSALRLVGSSIDHANQVDDIPEMDQRGTAIRPESHEIVFDHVNFSYGSRPILKDVSLIIPDRTTTAIVGPSGSGKTTLCNLIARFWDVDGGRVTIGGRDVREYTLESLMEQVSMVFQRVYLFADTVENNIKFGCPGATHKQVVEAAKKACCHDFISALPDGYNTVIGEGGATLSGGEKQRISIARCLLKDAPIVIFDEATANVDPENEDQLQKAMEALTREKTVLMIAHRLKTVRGADQILVVDQGRVVQKGTHDELIRQAGIYRDFVSERTESSRWTL
;
A
#
# COMPACT_ATOMS: atom_id res chain seq x y z
N MET A 1 4.73 23.33 8.01
CA MET A 1 6.10 22.81 7.95
C MET A 1 6.44 21.91 9.15
N ILE A 2 6.48 22.42 10.40
CA ILE A 2 6.84 21.63 11.60
C ILE A 2 5.98 20.36 11.74
N GLY A 3 4.67 20.45 11.52
CA GLY A 3 3.77 19.29 11.59
C GLY A 3 4.10 18.18 10.58
N VAL A 4 4.54 18.53 9.37
CA VAL A 4 4.93 17.54 8.36
C VAL A 4 6.29 16.92 8.68
N LEU A 5 7.24 17.73 9.17
CA LEU A 5 8.53 17.21 9.67
C LEU A 5 8.32 16.21 10.81
N LYS A 6 7.39 16.49 11.72
CA LYS A 6 7.01 15.54 12.78
C LYS A 6 6.41 14.25 12.21
N LYS A 7 5.54 14.34 11.20
CA LYS A 7 4.98 13.14 10.55
C LYS A 7 6.04 12.25 9.93
N ILE A 8 7.04 12.84 9.24
CA ILE A 8 8.16 12.07 8.67
C ILE A 8 8.99 11.44 9.79
N TRP A 9 9.22 12.19 10.86
CA TRP A 9 9.93 11.69 12.03
C TRP A 9 9.20 10.50 12.68
N ASP A 10 7.89 10.62 12.90
CA ASP A 10 7.08 9.55 13.48
C ASP A 10 7.00 8.33 12.54
N PHE A 11 6.90 8.56 11.22
CA PHE A 11 6.89 7.51 10.21
C PHE A 11 8.22 6.74 10.14
N ALA A 12 9.34 7.40 10.42
CA ALA A 12 10.68 6.79 10.39
C ALA A 12 10.85 5.67 11.43
N GLY A 13 10.08 5.68 12.53
CA GLY A 13 10.11 4.62 13.54
C GLY A 13 11.53 4.32 14.05
N GLU A 14 12.02 3.12 13.80
CA GLU A 14 13.37 2.67 14.21
C GLU A 14 14.51 3.44 13.50
N GLU A 15 14.23 4.04 12.36
CA GLU A 15 15.22 4.78 11.56
C GLU A 15 15.45 6.24 12.04
N GLN A 16 14.77 6.69 13.10
CA GLN A 16 14.95 8.02 13.70
C GLN A 16 16.40 8.32 14.07
N ASP A 17 17.14 7.31 14.53
CA ASP A 17 18.55 7.47 14.88
C ASP A 17 19.44 7.80 13.67
N ASN A 18 19.16 7.23 12.51
CA ASN A 18 19.90 7.51 11.28
C ASN A 18 19.59 8.92 10.76
N ILE A 19 18.34 9.36 10.85
CA ILE A 19 17.96 10.74 10.53
C ILE A 19 18.66 11.72 11.49
N ARG A 20 18.67 11.43 12.80
CA ARG A 20 19.35 12.26 13.81
C ARG A 20 20.86 12.38 13.57
N LYS A 21 21.54 11.26 13.23
CA LYS A 21 22.96 11.27 12.85
C LYS A 21 23.19 12.15 11.63
N SER A 22 22.34 12.06 10.60
CA SER A 22 22.43 12.90 9.42
C SER A 22 22.27 14.40 9.73
N MET A 23 21.35 14.75 10.65
CA MET A 23 21.19 16.14 11.10
C MET A 23 22.44 16.66 11.83
N ILE A 24 23.04 15.87 12.71
CA ILE A 24 24.29 16.21 13.42
C ILE A 24 25.43 16.41 12.39
N LEU A 25 25.57 15.53 11.42
CA LEU A 25 26.53 15.67 10.33
C LEU A 25 26.28 16.95 9.50
N GLY A 26 25.01 17.30 9.28
CA GLY A 26 24.58 18.54 8.63
C GLY A 26 25.02 19.81 9.40
N PHE A 27 24.99 19.79 10.74
CA PHE A 27 25.50 20.88 11.56
C PHE A 27 27.01 21.05 11.37
N PHE A 28 27.80 19.98 11.46
CA PHE A 28 29.23 20.06 11.20
C PHE A 28 29.55 20.48 9.77
N TYR A 29 28.75 20.03 8.78
CA TYR A 29 28.85 20.50 7.41
C TYR A 29 28.70 22.04 7.31
N ALA A 30 27.74 22.62 8.03
CA ALA A 30 27.56 24.08 8.09
C ALA A 30 28.77 24.79 8.71
N VAL A 31 29.39 24.21 9.76
CA VAL A 31 30.59 24.75 10.37
C VAL A 31 31.75 24.74 9.38
N PHE A 32 32.00 23.66 8.64
CA PHE A 32 33.04 23.61 7.60
C PHE A 32 32.75 24.55 6.42
N HIS A 33 31.46 24.84 6.16
CA HIS A 33 31.08 25.84 5.18
C HIS A 33 31.55 27.25 5.59
N MET A 34 31.57 27.57 6.87
CA MET A 34 32.09 28.88 7.35
C MET A 34 33.58 29.06 7.12
N PHE A 35 34.39 27.99 7.02
CA PHE A 35 35.80 28.10 6.66
C PHE A 35 36.01 28.66 5.24
N GLN A 36 35.09 28.40 4.31
CA GLN A 36 35.13 29.03 2.98
C GLN A 36 34.95 30.54 3.09
N ILE A 37 34.04 31.01 3.93
CA ILE A 37 33.79 32.45 4.16
C ILE A 37 34.98 33.08 4.86
N ALA A 38 35.57 32.38 5.86
CA ALA A 38 36.76 32.82 6.55
C ALA A 38 37.99 32.95 5.58
N ALA A 39 38.13 32.00 4.64
CA ALA A 39 39.19 32.09 3.63
C ALA A 39 39.04 33.33 2.73
N ILE A 40 37.82 33.65 2.29
CA ILE A 40 37.51 34.86 1.53
C ILE A 40 37.89 36.12 2.34
N TYR A 41 37.55 36.13 3.64
CA TYR A 41 37.86 37.25 4.54
C TYR A 41 39.35 37.46 4.72
N VAL A 42 40.17 36.40 4.85
CA VAL A 42 41.63 36.49 4.91
C VAL A 42 42.21 37.13 3.64
N VAL A 43 41.70 36.73 2.47
CA VAL A 43 42.14 37.31 1.19
C VAL A 43 41.75 38.79 1.08
N VAL A 44 40.51 39.15 1.44
CA VAL A 44 40.03 40.54 1.43
C VAL A 44 40.86 41.42 2.36
N LEU A 45 41.18 40.95 3.57
CA LEU A 45 42.02 41.66 4.52
C LEU A 45 43.43 41.91 3.95
N ALA A 46 44.05 40.90 3.34
CA ALA A 46 45.39 41.03 2.74
C ALA A 46 45.41 42.02 1.57
N LEU A 47 44.39 41.97 0.70
CA LEU A 47 44.30 42.87 -0.46
C LEU A 47 44.06 44.33 -0.04
N VAL A 48 43.17 44.59 0.91
CA VAL A 48 42.87 45.92 1.42
C VAL A 48 44.05 46.47 2.21
N GLY A 49 44.77 45.62 2.96
CA GLY A 49 45.97 45.99 3.71
C GLY A 49 47.22 46.18 2.86
N GLY A 50 47.18 45.95 1.54
CA GLY A 50 48.33 46.09 0.64
C GLY A 50 49.46 45.11 0.96
N SER A 51 49.17 43.98 1.59
CA SER A 51 50.17 42.97 1.96
C SER A 51 50.77 42.31 0.73
N THR A 52 52.09 42.31 0.66
CA THR A 52 52.89 41.60 -0.37
C THR A 52 53.37 40.23 0.10
N ASP A 53 52.99 39.84 1.33
CA ASP A 53 53.35 38.55 1.92
C ASP A 53 52.47 37.42 1.31
N SER A 54 53.07 36.24 1.12
CA SER A 54 52.40 35.06 0.64
C SER A 54 51.66 34.29 1.74
N ALA A 55 51.89 34.60 3.03
CA ALA A 55 51.27 33.89 4.15
C ALA A 55 49.73 33.90 4.14
N PRO A 56 49.01 35.01 3.84
CA PRO A 56 47.56 35.01 3.72
C PRO A 56 47.02 34.09 2.62
N ALA A 57 47.76 33.95 1.51
CA ALA A 57 47.38 33.04 0.42
C ALA A 57 47.44 31.57 0.87
N TRP A 58 48.48 31.17 1.59
CA TRP A 58 48.59 29.84 2.14
C TRP A 58 47.57 29.55 3.24
N GLN A 59 47.25 30.54 4.09
CA GLN A 59 46.17 30.43 5.09
C GLN A 59 44.81 30.24 4.42
N ALA A 60 44.49 31.05 3.41
CA ALA A 60 43.24 30.92 2.67
C ALA A 60 43.14 29.57 1.95
N LEU A 61 44.24 29.10 1.33
CA LEU A 61 44.29 27.78 0.70
C LEU A 61 44.05 26.66 1.73
N GLY A 62 44.67 26.72 2.90
CA GLY A 62 44.49 25.76 3.98
C GLY A 62 43.03 25.70 4.45
N LEU A 63 42.39 26.87 4.66
CA LEU A 63 40.97 26.96 5.04
C LEU A 63 40.05 26.45 3.94
N LEU A 64 40.31 26.70 2.67
CA LEU A 64 39.52 26.19 1.55
C LEU A 64 39.66 24.67 1.43
N LEU A 65 40.86 24.14 1.55
CA LEU A 65 41.08 22.68 1.51
C LEU A 65 40.37 22.00 2.69
N ALA A 66 40.47 22.54 3.91
CA ALA A 66 39.76 22.04 5.08
C ALA A 66 38.24 22.08 4.87
N SER A 67 37.70 23.19 4.31
CA SER A 67 36.29 23.34 3.98
C SER A 67 35.83 22.27 2.97
N ILE A 68 36.54 22.12 1.86
CA ILE A 68 36.15 21.18 0.79
C ILE A 68 36.21 19.74 1.29
N LEU A 69 37.31 19.33 1.93
CA LEU A 69 37.50 17.98 2.41
C LEU A 69 36.49 17.65 3.53
N GLY A 70 36.33 18.54 4.51
CA GLY A 70 35.39 18.36 5.59
C GLY A 70 33.95 18.23 5.09
N ARG A 71 33.53 19.11 4.20
CA ARG A 71 32.19 19.07 3.58
C ARG A 71 31.97 17.81 2.75
N ALA A 72 32.95 17.38 1.96
CA ALA A 72 32.83 16.19 1.13
C ALA A 72 32.64 14.92 1.98
N VAL A 73 33.46 14.76 3.02
CA VAL A 73 33.37 13.62 3.95
C VAL A 73 32.04 13.63 4.70
N LEU A 74 31.66 14.75 5.30
CA LEU A 74 30.43 14.86 6.10
C LEU A 74 29.18 14.67 5.22
N ASN A 75 29.18 15.23 4.00
CA ASN A 75 28.06 15.07 3.07
C ASN A 75 27.90 13.59 2.65
N ARG A 76 29.00 12.89 2.37
CA ARG A 76 28.96 11.45 2.04
C ARG A 76 28.31 10.64 3.16
N PHE A 77 28.73 10.83 4.41
CA PHE A 77 28.16 10.11 5.54
C PHE A 77 26.71 10.52 5.80
N SER A 78 26.38 11.80 5.69
CA SER A 78 25.01 12.29 5.84
C SER A 78 24.08 11.67 4.81
N GLN A 79 24.47 11.64 3.53
CA GLN A 79 23.69 11.02 2.46
C GLN A 79 23.50 9.52 2.66
N LEU A 80 24.52 8.79 3.11
CA LEU A 80 24.40 7.37 3.42
C LEU A 80 23.35 7.11 4.51
N GLN A 81 23.35 7.91 5.59
CA GLN A 81 22.36 7.79 6.65
C GLN A 81 20.94 8.12 6.16
N GLN A 82 20.79 9.12 5.28
CA GLN A 82 19.50 9.49 4.68
C GLN A 82 18.94 8.37 3.81
N THR A 83 19.78 7.86 2.90
CA THR A 83 19.37 6.80 1.97
C THR A 83 18.99 5.54 2.74
N HIS A 84 19.78 5.17 3.75
CA HIS A 84 19.47 4.05 4.63
C HIS A 84 18.08 4.25 5.29
N ALA A 85 17.88 5.38 5.94
CA ALA A 85 16.62 5.69 6.59
C ALA A 85 15.43 5.64 5.61
N GLY A 86 15.57 6.19 4.40
CA GLY A 86 14.53 6.17 3.37
C GLY A 86 14.11 4.75 2.97
N TYR A 87 15.07 3.92 2.62
CA TYR A 87 14.79 2.56 2.19
C TYR A 87 14.18 1.70 3.31
N PHE A 88 14.75 1.76 4.52
CA PHE A 88 14.30 0.88 5.60
C PHE A 88 12.96 1.29 6.19
N MET A 89 12.68 2.59 6.36
CA MET A 89 11.36 3.02 6.86
C MET A 89 10.22 2.63 5.91
N VAL A 90 10.46 2.66 4.59
CA VAL A 90 9.46 2.27 3.61
C VAL A 90 9.35 0.74 3.50
N ALA A 91 10.48 0.01 3.53
CA ALA A 91 10.47 -1.44 3.56
C ALA A 91 9.68 -1.97 4.78
N ASN A 92 9.92 -1.42 5.97
CA ASN A 92 9.19 -1.77 7.19
C ASN A 92 7.69 -1.46 7.06
N LYS A 93 7.33 -0.33 6.45
CA LYS A 93 5.92 0.01 6.21
C LYS A 93 5.25 -0.94 5.23
N ARG A 94 5.93 -1.32 4.12
CA ARG A 94 5.42 -2.32 3.15
C ARG A 94 5.18 -3.67 3.83
N ILE A 95 6.10 -4.13 4.68
CA ILE A 95 5.95 -5.37 5.46
C ILE A 95 4.75 -5.26 6.40
N SER A 96 4.65 -4.17 7.17
CA SER A 96 3.54 -3.90 8.09
C SER A 96 2.19 -3.90 7.37
N ILE A 97 2.10 -3.26 6.20
CA ILE A 97 0.89 -3.28 5.36
C ILE A 97 0.56 -4.73 4.95
N GLY A 98 1.56 -5.49 4.46
CA GLY A 98 1.36 -6.87 4.04
C GLY A 98 0.85 -7.77 5.18
N ASP A 99 1.39 -7.61 6.38
CA ASP A 99 0.97 -8.38 7.56
C ASP A 99 -0.44 -7.97 8.03
N LYS A 100 -0.76 -6.70 7.98
CA LYS A 100 -2.09 -6.20 8.33
C LYS A 100 -3.16 -6.71 7.36
N LEU A 101 -2.87 -6.69 6.05
CA LEU A 101 -3.82 -7.13 5.03
C LEU A 101 -4.22 -8.61 5.18
N LYS A 102 -3.39 -9.46 5.80
CA LYS A 102 -3.75 -10.84 6.12
C LYS A 102 -4.88 -10.96 7.15
N ARG A 103 -5.15 -9.89 7.93
CA ARG A 103 -6.13 -9.84 9.03
C ARG A 103 -7.34 -8.96 8.74
N VAL A 104 -7.40 -8.38 7.55
CA VAL A 104 -8.50 -7.52 7.10
C VAL A 104 -9.63 -8.38 6.50
N PRO A 105 -10.92 -8.03 6.71
CA PRO A 105 -12.03 -8.74 6.08
C PRO A 105 -11.92 -8.80 4.56
N MET A 106 -12.27 -9.94 3.96
CA MET A 106 -12.23 -10.09 2.49
C MET A 106 -13.09 -9.08 1.74
N GLY A 107 -14.12 -8.52 2.38
CA GLY A 107 -14.93 -7.45 1.80
C GLY A 107 -14.19 -6.16 1.50
N TYR A 108 -13.03 -5.98 2.10
CA TYR A 108 -12.15 -4.87 1.79
C TYR A 108 -11.49 -5.02 0.40
N PHE A 109 -11.24 -6.25 -0.04
CA PHE A 109 -10.57 -6.53 -1.32
C PHE A 109 -11.58 -6.51 -2.48
N ASN A 110 -12.01 -5.33 -2.87
CA ASN A 110 -12.77 -5.08 -4.10
C ASN A 110 -11.88 -4.38 -5.13
N ASP A 111 -12.34 -4.24 -6.36
CA ASP A 111 -11.56 -3.67 -7.45
C ASP A 111 -11.03 -2.26 -7.13
N GLN A 112 -11.82 -1.46 -6.42
CA GLN A 112 -11.43 -0.10 -6.03
C GLN A 112 -10.34 -0.12 -4.97
N SER A 113 -10.49 -0.89 -3.90
CA SER A 113 -9.49 -0.99 -2.81
C SER A 113 -8.21 -1.68 -3.28
N LEU A 114 -8.29 -2.64 -4.21
CA LEU A 114 -7.10 -3.28 -4.78
C LEU A 114 -6.26 -2.28 -5.57
N GLY A 115 -6.89 -1.42 -6.38
CA GLY A 115 -6.21 -0.35 -7.11
C GLY A 115 -5.57 0.67 -6.17
N GLU A 116 -6.27 1.06 -5.10
CA GLU A 116 -5.76 1.97 -4.08
C GLU A 116 -4.57 1.37 -3.32
N LEU A 117 -4.68 0.12 -2.84
CA LEU A 117 -3.60 -0.60 -2.17
C LEU A 117 -2.35 -0.76 -3.04
N THR A 118 -2.54 -1.08 -4.32
CA THR A 118 -1.45 -1.13 -5.29
C THR A 118 -0.78 0.23 -5.42
N GLY A 119 -1.56 1.30 -5.55
CA GLY A 119 -1.04 2.67 -5.59
C GLY A 119 -0.26 3.04 -4.33
N ILE A 120 -0.76 2.69 -3.15
CA ILE A 120 -0.09 2.94 -1.87
C ILE A 120 1.24 2.18 -1.78
N THR A 121 1.24 0.89 -2.05
CA THR A 121 2.43 0.02 -1.86
C THR A 121 3.53 0.27 -2.89
N THR A 122 3.18 0.77 -4.06
CA THR A 122 4.11 1.10 -5.15
C THR A 122 4.40 2.62 -5.18
N THR A 123 3.53 3.39 -5.80
CA THR A 123 3.79 4.80 -6.14
C THR A 123 3.91 5.71 -4.93
N VAL A 124 2.97 5.59 -3.96
CA VAL A 124 2.93 6.48 -2.78
C VAL A 124 4.13 6.25 -1.87
N LEU A 125 4.43 5.00 -1.58
CA LEU A 125 5.58 4.65 -0.74
C LEU A 125 6.92 4.88 -1.46
N ASP A 126 6.99 4.71 -2.78
CA ASP A 126 8.19 5.00 -3.58
C ASP A 126 8.55 6.48 -3.54
N GLU A 127 7.55 7.36 -3.54
CA GLU A 127 7.73 8.79 -3.36
C GLU A 127 8.27 9.15 -1.95
N VAL A 128 7.76 8.50 -0.91
CA VAL A 128 8.29 8.65 0.46
C VAL A 128 9.73 8.15 0.56
N GLU A 129 10.04 7.01 -0.08
CA GLU A 129 11.36 6.39 -0.11
C GLU A 129 12.43 7.30 -0.75
N SER A 130 12.13 7.80 -1.94
CA SER A 130 13.08 8.57 -2.74
C SER A 130 13.19 10.03 -2.29
N THR A 131 12.07 10.66 -1.97
CA THR A 131 11.99 12.11 -1.74
C THR A 131 12.01 12.47 -0.26
N GLY A 132 11.44 11.61 0.61
CA GLY A 132 11.27 11.92 2.03
C GLY A 132 12.55 12.28 2.78
N PRO A 133 13.58 11.42 2.79
CA PRO A 133 14.83 11.71 3.49
C PRO A 133 15.61 12.87 2.87
N MET A 134 15.61 12.97 1.54
CA MET A 134 16.30 14.05 0.81
C MET A 134 15.72 15.42 1.17
N VAL A 135 14.39 15.53 1.18
CA VAL A 135 13.69 16.78 1.50
C VAL A 135 13.83 17.14 2.98
N LEU A 136 13.69 16.14 3.87
CA LEU A 136 13.83 16.35 5.31
C LEU A 136 15.22 16.93 5.64
N VAL A 137 16.27 16.27 5.17
CA VAL A 137 17.64 16.69 5.47
C VAL A 137 18.04 17.93 4.66
N GLY A 138 17.57 18.09 3.43
CA GLY A 138 17.79 19.27 2.62
C GLY A 138 17.20 20.53 3.28
N ILE A 139 15.96 20.46 3.75
CA ILE A 139 15.32 21.59 4.45
C ILE A 139 15.98 21.85 5.80
N LEU A 140 16.17 20.82 6.63
CA LEU A 140 16.78 20.98 7.94
C LEU A 140 18.24 21.41 7.82
N GLY A 141 19.01 20.84 6.88
CA GLY A 141 20.38 21.24 6.58
C GLY A 141 20.47 22.69 6.10
N GLY A 142 19.58 23.12 5.22
CA GLY A 142 19.50 24.50 4.76
C GLY A 142 19.14 25.46 5.88
N LEU A 143 18.20 25.12 6.76
CA LEU A 143 17.84 25.93 7.93
C LEU A 143 19.01 26.00 8.94
N ILE A 144 19.67 24.87 9.22
CA ILE A 144 20.83 24.81 10.12
C ILE A 144 21.96 25.65 9.56
N ASN A 145 22.26 25.53 8.26
CA ASN A 145 23.32 26.30 7.60
C ASN A 145 23.02 27.81 7.61
N SER A 146 21.74 28.19 7.33
CA SER A 146 21.30 29.59 7.44
C SER A 146 21.41 30.13 8.87
N ALA A 147 21.06 29.34 9.88
CA ALA A 147 21.16 29.72 11.27
C ALA A 147 22.63 29.88 11.72
N VAL A 148 23.51 28.95 11.37
CA VAL A 148 24.94 29.04 11.67
C VAL A 148 25.56 30.26 10.98
N MET A 149 25.25 30.50 9.73
CA MET A 149 25.75 31.67 9.00
C MET A 149 25.24 32.97 9.61
N LEU A 150 23.96 33.06 9.95
CA LEU A 150 23.37 34.22 10.60
C LEU A 150 24.03 34.50 11.95
N LEU A 151 24.26 33.47 12.77
CA LEU A 151 24.97 33.62 14.04
C LEU A 151 26.41 34.15 13.83
N CYS A 152 27.14 33.57 12.88
CA CYS A 152 28.50 34.08 12.55
C CYS A 152 28.46 35.54 12.15
N VAL A 153 27.52 35.98 11.32
CA VAL A 153 27.37 37.36 10.89
C VAL A 153 26.97 38.30 12.06
N LEU A 154 26.08 37.85 12.95
CA LEU A 154 25.66 38.58 14.17
C LEU A 154 26.86 38.81 15.14
N PHE A 155 27.72 37.81 15.31
CA PHE A 155 28.92 37.93 16.13
C PHE A 155 30.01 38.83 15.46
N TRP A 156 30.06 38.81 14.10
CA TRP A 156 31.03 39.59 13.35
C TRP A 156 30.65 41.08 13.26
N ASP A 157 29.40 41.41 12.86
CA ASP A 157 28.80 42.75 12.92
C ASP A 157 27.28 42.62 13.19
N TRP A 158 26.86 42.98 14.39
CA TRP A 158 25.47 42.84 14.82
C TRP A 158 24.47 43.64 13.98
N ARG A 159 24.89 44.77 13.38
CA ARG A 159 24.05 45.65 12.55
C ARG A 159 23.68 44.96 11.24
N ILE A 160 24.68 44.40 10.59
CA ILE A 160 24.47 43.59 9.37
C ILE A 160 23.67 42.31 9.70
N GLY A 161 24.01 41.67 10.81
CA GLY A 161 23.28 40.48 11.29
C GLY A 161 21.80 40.73 11.56
N LEU A 162 21.44 41.87 12.15
CA LEU A 162 20.04 42.25 12.38
C LEU A 162 19.25 42.48 11.09
N LEU A 163 19.89 43.13 10.07
CA LEU A 163 19.27 43.27 8.75
C LEU A 163 19.04 41.89 8.07
N ALA A 164 20.02 41.01 8.16
CA ALA A 164 19.88 39.64 7.64
C ALA A 164 18.77 38.85 8.37
N LEU A 165 18.71 38.96 9.70
CA LEU A 165 17.66 38.35 10.49
C LEU A 165 16.27 38.88 10.10
N ALA A 166 16.12 40.19 9.94
CA ALA A 166 14.85 40.80 9.51
C ALA A 166 14.41 40.25 8.13
N GLY A 167 15.33 40.17 7.17
CA GLY A 167 15.08 39.58 5.84
C GLY A 167 14.62 38.11 5.93
N MET A 168 15.30 37.32 6.73
CA MET A 168 14.92 35.91 6.96
C MET A 168 13.54 35.77 7.62
N LEU A 169 13.20 36.61 8.59
CA LEU A 169 11.89 36.58 9.25
C LEU A 169 10.75 36.96 8.29
N VAL A 170 10.94 37.99 7.46
CA VAL A 170 9.95 38.37 6.43
C VAL A 170 9.80 37.26 5.41
N TYR A 171 10.88 36.64 4.96
CA TYR A 171 10.84 35.48 4.06
C TYR A 171 10.04 34.33 4.67
N LEU A 172 10.31 33.94 5.91
CA LEU A 172 9.59 32.89 6.62
C LEU A 172 8.10 33.20 6.82
N ALA A 173 7.76 34.48 7.04
CA ALA A 173 6.36 34.92 7.11
C ALA A 173 5.63 34.71 5.77
N LEU A 174 6.25 35.10 4.64
CA LEU A 174 5.71 34.86 3.30
C LEU A 174 5.60 33.35 3.00
N LEU A 175 6.59 32.57 3.36
CA LEU A 175 6.58 31.11 3.22
C LEU A 175 5.43 30.49 4.01
N SER A 176 5.21 30.93 5.25
CA SER A 176 4.08 30.47 6.09
C SER A 176 2.73 30.86 5.48
N GLY A 177 2.61 32.05 4.89
CA GLY A 177 1.42 32.49 4.14
C GLY A 177 1.10 31.60 2.94
N MET A 178 2.11 31.29 2.13
CA MET A 178 2.02 30.37 1.01
C MET A 178 1.57 28.96 1.49
N GLU A 179 2.14 28.51 2.61
CA GLU A 179 1.83 27.22 3.21
C GLU A 179 0.37 27.09 3.61
N LYS A 180 -0.19 28.10 4.25
CA LYS A 180 -1.61 28.12 4.64
C LYS A 180 -2.56 28.07 3.43
N GLN A 181 -2.23 28.75 2.35
CA GLN A 181 -3.05 28.74 1.12
C GLN A 181 -2.96 27.38 0.40
N SER A 182 -1.77 26.79 0.32
CA SER A 182 -1.57 25.48 -0.27
C SER A 182 -2.37 24.39 0.46
N ALA A 183 -2.42 24.42 1.79
CA ALA A 183 -3.18 23.46 2.60
C ALA A 183 -4.69 23.48 2.29
N LYS A 184 -5.26 24.64 1.88
CA LYS A 184 -6.67 24.75 1.49
C LYS A 184 -6.98 24.14 0.12
N ILE A 185 -6.01 24.12 -0.78
CA ILE A 185 -6.20 23.68 -2.18
C ILE A 185 -5.84 22.21 -2.37
N ALA A 186 -4.91 21.68 -1.55
CA ALA A 186 -4.43 20.31 -1.64
C ALA A 186 -5.54 19.25 -1.73
N PRO A 187 -6.63 19.28 -0.89
CA PRO A 187 -7.68 18.27 -0.96
C PRO A 187 -8.49 18.29 -2.28
N LYS A 188 -8.63 19.47 -2.91
CA LYS A 188 -9.28 19.57 -4.21
C LYS A 188 -8.41 18.99 -5.30
N ARG A 189 -7.12 19.35 -5.31
CA ARG A 189 -6.15 18.84 -6.28
C ARG A 189 -6.09 17.31 -6.25
N GLN A 190 -6.03 16.73 -5.06
CA GLN A 190 -5.96 15.28 -4.89
C GLN A 190 -7.23 14.57 -5.43
N ARG A 191 -8.41 15.16 -5.19
CA ARG A 191 -9.67 14.62 -5.73
C ARG A 191 -9.74 14.69 -7.25
N ASP A 192 -9.27 15.78 -7.85
CA ASP A 192 -9.31 15.95 -9.31
C ASP A 192 -8.30 15.02 -9.99
N GLU A 193 -7.16 14.77 -9.35
CA GLU A 193 -6.13 13.82 -9.80
C GLU A 193 -6.63 12.36 -9.72
N ALA A 194 -7.30 12.00 -8.62
CA ALA A 194 -7.94 10.69 -8.48
C ALA A 194 -9.04 10.46 -9.53
N ARG A 195 -9.86 11.47 -9.82
CA ARG A 195 -10.87 11.40 -10.90
C ARG A 195 -10.25 11.22 -12.28
N LEU A 196 -9.10 11.84 -12.55
CA LEU A 196 -8.39 11.65 -13.80
C LEU A 196 -7.92 10.20 -13.94
N VAL A 197 -7.29 9.65 -12.90
CA VAL A 197 -6.84 8.25 -12.89
C VAL A 197 -8.03 7.30 -13.10
N GLU A 198 -9.13 7.51 -12.36
CA GLU A 198 -10.36 6.71 -12.51
C GLU A 198 -10.90 6.74 -13.95
N ALA A 199 -10.99 7.94 -14.56
CA ALA A 199 -11.49 8.08 -15.92
C ALA A 199 -10.61 7.39 -16.97
N VAL A 200 -9.27 7.45 -16.77
CA VAL A 200 -8.31 6.77 -17.66
C VAL A 200 -8.41 5.25 -17.50
N LEU A 201 -8.49 4.74 -16.27
CA LEU A 201 -8.64 3.30 -16.03
C LEU A 201 -9.94 2.75 -16.60
N GLU A 202 -11.07 3.46 -16.42
CA GLU A 202 -12.35 3.08 -17.01
C GLU A 202 -12.27 3.01 -18.55
N GLN A 203 -11.60 3.98 -19.18
CA GLN A 203 -11.41 3.97 -20.62
C GLN A 203 -10.55 2.78 -21.07
N LEU A 204 -9.47 2.46 -20.36
CA LEU A 204 -8.61 1.32 -20.68
C LEU A 204 -9.34 -0.01 -20.51
N GLN A 205 -10.09 -0.20 -19.44
CA GLN A 205 -10.90 -1.40 -19.21
C GLN A 205 -12.02 -1.55 -20.24
N GLY A 206 -12.63 -0.44 -20.66
CA GLY A 206 -13.67 -0.39 -21.68
C GLY A 206 -13.15 -0.35 -23.13
N MET A 207 -11.83 -0.49 -23.37
CA MET A 207 -11.23 -0.29 -24.70
C MET A 207 -11.77 -1.25 -25.76
N SER A 208 -12.10 -2.48 -25.40
CA SER A 208 -12.73 -3.45 -26.30
C SER A 208 -14.10 -2.98 -26.80
N VAL A 209 -14.88 -2.37 -25.90
CA VAL A 209 -16.20 -1.79 -26.24
C VAL A 209 -16.03 -0.54 -27.12
N ILE A 210 -15.11 0.35 -26.74
CA ILE A 210 -14.81 1.56 -27.52
C ILE A 210 -14.42 1.20 -28.95
N LYS A 211 -13.55 0.21 -29.13
CA LYS A 211 -13.12 -0.27 -30.45
C LYS A 211 -14.24 -0.97 -31.21
N SER A 212 -14.99 -1.87 -30.57
CA SER A 212 -16.05 -2.64 -31.24
C SER A 212 -17.21 -1.77 -31.74
N PHE A 213 -17.52 -0.69 -31.02
CA PHE A 213 -18.59 0.25 -31.39
C PHE A 213 -18.09 1.53 -32.07
N ASN A 214 -16.79 1.61 -32.42
CA ASN A 214 -16.16 2.77 -33.07
C ASN A 214 -16.49 4.11 -32.40
N LEU A 215 -16.42 4.15 -31.06
CA LEU A 215 -16.77 5.32 -30.25
C LEU A 215 -15.64 6.38 -30.22
N THR A 216 -14.81 6.45 -31.24
CA THR A 216 -13.76 7.47 -31.39
C THR A 216 -14.37 8.88 -31.29
N GLY A 217 -13.89 9.67 -30.33
CA GLY A 217 -14.36 11.02 -30.04
C GLY A 217 -15.60 11.16 -29.14
N LYS A 218 -16.42 10.12 -28.97
CA LYS A 218 -17.54 10.12 -28.01
C LYS A 218 -17.20 9.39 -26.71
N GLY A 219 -16.36 8.34 -26.76
CA GLY A 219 -15.88 7.60 -25.60
C GLY A 219 -14.90 8.39 -24.72
N ASP A 220 -14.28 9.43 -25.29
CA ASP A 220 -13.23 10.21 -24.61
C ASP A 220 -13.74 11.38 -23.76
N LYS A 221 -15.03 11.67 -23.77
CA LYS A 221 -15.56 12.89 -23.10
C LYS A 221 -15.20 12.97 -21.63
N ARG A 222 -15.32 11.87 -20.88
CA ARG A 222 -15.03 11.81 -19.45
C ARG A 222 -13.55 12.06 -19.15
N VAL A 223 -12.67 11.41 -19.93
CA VAL A 223 -11.21 11.60 -19.80
C VAL A 223 -10.79 13.01 -20.19
N ARG A 224 -11.33 13.55 -21.32
CA ARG A 224 -11.04 14.93 -21.74
C ARG A 224 -11.48 15.94 -20.70
N GLN A 225 -12.67 15.77 -20.12
CA GLN A 225 -13.16 16.64 -19.06
C GLN A 225 -12.26 16.56 -17.82
N ALA A 226 -11.87 15.37 -17.38
CA ALA A 226 -10.98 15.18 -16.25
C ALA A 226 -9.59 15.79 -16.50
N LEU A 227 -9.06 15.70 -17.73
CA LEU A 227 -7.80 16.36 -18.15
C LEU A 227 -7.91 17.88 -18.11
N GLU A 228 -9.03 18.45 -18.60
CA GLU A 228 -9.27 19.89 -18.58
C GLU A 228 -9.42 20.41 -17.15
N ASP A 229 -10.15 19.69 -16.30
CA ASP A 229 -10.32 20.02 -14.88
C ASP A 229 -8.96 19.97 -14.13
N SER A 230 -8.15 18.93 -14.36
CA SER A 230 -6.80 18.81 -13.81
C SER A 230 -5.90 19.95 -14.29
N ARG A 231 -5.90 20.26 -15.58
CA ARG A 231 -5.16 21.40 -16.15
C ARG A 231 -5.57 22.73 -15.55
N ALA A 232 -6.88 22.99 -15.49
CA ALA A 232 -7.41 24.25 -14.94
C ALA A 232 -7.02 24.41 -13.46
N ASN A 233 -7.05 23.32 -12.71
CA ASN A 233 -6.69 23.31 -11.29
C ASN A 233 -5.18 23.51 -11.08
N ASN A 234 -4.32 22.86 -11.86
CA ASN A 234 -2.88 23.07 -11.81
C ASN A 234 -2.50 24.52 -12.18
N LEU A 235 -3.13 25.11 -13.19
CA LEU A 235 -2.94 26.52 -13.53
C LEU A 235 -3.42 27.47 -12.41
N ALA A 236 -4.52 27.16 -11.73
CA ALA A 236 -5.00 27.94 -10.58
C ALA A 236 -4.01 27.88 -9.40
N VAL A 237 -3.41 26.73 -9.15
CA VAL A 237 -2.35 26.54 -8.14
C VAL A 237 -1.12 27.39 -8.48
N GLU A 238 -0.64 27.33 -9.71
CA GLU A 238 0.50 28.14 -10.17
C GLU A 238 0.22 29.64 -10.04
N LYS A 239 -0.93 30.12 -10.49
CA LYS A 239 -1.35 31.52 -10.34
C LYS A 239 -1.40 31.98 -8.89
N LEU A 240 -1.72 31.08 -7.95
CA LEU A 240 -1.73 31.39 -6.53
C LEU A 240 -0.33 31.43 -5.93
N PHE A 241 0.56 30.54 -6.33
CA PHE A 241 1.91 30.43 -5.75
C PHE A 241 2.91 31.43 -6.33
N THR A 242 2.79 31.75 -7.62
CA THR A 242 3.69 32.68 -8.31
C THR A 242 3.90 34.01 -7.55
N PRO A 243 2.85 34.70 -7.03
CA PRO A 243 3.04 35.93 -6.26
C PRO A 243 3.84 35.76 -4.97
N TYR A 244 3.66 34.63 -4.29
CA TYR A 244 4.42 34.32 -3.07
C TYR A 244 5.88 34.03 -3.37
N ILE A 245 6.17 33.22 -4.39
CA ILE A 245 7.53 32.90 -4.82
C ILE A 245 8.25 34.17 -5.24
N TRP A 246 7.63 34.98 -6.09
CA TRP A 246 8.16 36.27 -6.52
C TRP A 246 8.38 37.21 -5.33
N GLY A 247 7.42 37.32 -4.42
CA GLY A 247 7.52 38.13 -3.22
C GLY A 247 8.66 37.67 -2.30
N GLN A 248 8.86 36.36 -2.14
CA GLN A 248 9.97 35.77 -1.37
C GLN A 248 11.34 36.16 -1.99
N GLU A 249 11.51 36.04 -3.30
CA GLU A 249 12.75 36.43 -4.00
C GLU A 249 12.99 37.93 -3.89
N MET A 250 11.95 38.75 -4.13
CA MET A 250 12.09 40.21 -4.03
C MET A 250 12.47 40.65 -2.63
N VAL A 251 11.95 40.06 -1.59
CA VAL A 251 12.32 40.36 -0.19
C VAL A 251 13.78 40.05 0.07
N LEU A 252 14.28 38.88 -0.33
CA LEU A 252 15.69 38.50 -0.13
C LEU A 252 16.61 39.42 -0.90
N HIS A 253 16.29 39.76 -2.15
CA HIS A 253 17.07 40.72 -2.94
C HIS A 253 17.04 42.13 -2.35
N LEU A 254 15.89 42.60 -1.88
CA LEU A 254 15.75 43.88 -1.21
C LEU A 254 16.65 43.97 0.03
N PHE A 255 16.63 42.93 0.88
CA PHE A 255 17.49 42.90 2.07
C PHE A 255 18.97 42.75 1.69
N SER A 256 19.34 42.07 0.61
CA SER A 256 20.71 42.08 0.09
C SER A 256 21.15 43.49 -0.30
N VAL A 257 20.31 44.26 -0.99
CA VAL A 257 20.57 45.67 -1.35
C VAL A 257 20.64 46.54 -0.11
N LEU A 258 19.78 46.34 0.89
CA LEU A 258 19.85 47.08 2.16
C LEU A 258 21.15 46.81 2.93
N ILE A 259 21.60 45.55 2.99
CA ILE A 259 22.90 45.19 3.60
C ILE A 259 24.04 45.85 2.84
N LEU A 260 24.02 45.85 1.50
CA LEU A 260 24.99 46.52 0.67
C LEU A 260 25.02 48.04 0.95
N ALA A 261 23.86 48.69 0.93
CA ALA A 261 23.77 50.14 1.21
C ALA A 261 24.21 50.48 2.64
N ALA A 262 23.83 49.67 3.62
CA ALA A 262 24.27 49.87 5.01
C ALA A 262 25.78 49.68 5.17
N SER A 263 26.39 48.68 4.54
CA SER A 263 27.84 48.44 4.62
C SER A 263 28.65 49.57 3.99
N VAL A 264 28.23 50.10 2.83
CA VAL A 264 28.83 51.25 2.19
C VAL A 264 28.66 52.50 3.04
N GLY A 265 27.47 52.79 3.55
CA GLY A 265 27.20 53.93 4.43
C GLY A 265 28.04 53.90 5.71
N LEU A 266 28.14 52.72 6.38
CA LEU A 266 28.97 52.54 7.56
C LEU A 266 30.48 52.71 7.26
N CYS A 267 30.90 52.30 6.08
CA CYS A 267 32.29 52.54 5.63
C CYS A 267 32.59 54.02 5.40
N LEU A 268 31.70 54.76 4.73
CA LEU A 268 31.85 56.18 4.46
C LEU A 268 31.84 57.04 5.73
N THR A 269 31.10 56.61 6.76
CA THR A 269 31.07 57.27 8.08
C THR A 269 32.25 56.89 8.96
N GLY A 270 33.13 55.98 8.52
CA GLY A 270 34.26 55.49 9.32
C GLY A 270 33.87 54.50 10.43
N ALA A 271 32.59 54.11 10.51
CA ALA A 271 32.10 53.18 11.51
C ALA A 271 32.39 51.70 11.18
N MET A 272 32.86 51.42 9.96
CA MET A 272 33.26 50.10 9.48
C MET A 272 34.51 50.20 8.62
N SER A 273 35.46 49.27 8.75
CA SER A 273 36.65 49.21 7.89
C SER A 273 36.29 48.83 6.46
N LEU A 274 37.07 49.24 5.47
CA LEU A 274 36.85 48.91 4.07
C LEU A 274 36.82 47.39 3.84
N ALA A 275 37.70 46.63 4.51
CA ALA A 275 37.71 45.16 4.43
C ALA A 275 36.42 44.54 4.94
N ASN A 276 35.90 45.03 6.08
CA ASN A 276 34.61 44.55 6.62
C ASN A 276 33.45 44.94 5.71
N ALA A 277 33.44 46.13 5.14
CA ALA A 277 32.41 46.58 4.21
C ALA A 277 32.37 45.68 2.95
N LEU A 278 33.52 45.39 2.34
CA LEU A 278 33.63 44.48 1.21
C LEU A 278 33.14 43.06 1.57
N MET A 279 33.52 42.59 2.75
CA MET A 279 33.06 41.26 3.20
C MET A 279 31.55 41.25 3.44
N ALA A 280 30.95 42.30 4.02
CA ALA A 280 29.51 42.42 4.18
C ALA A 280 28.76 42.40 2.83
N VAL A 281 29.30 43.03 1.80
CA VAL A 281 28.80 42.95 0.42
C VAL A 281 28.83 41.52 -0.09
N ILE A 282 29.92 40.78 0.05
CA ILE A 282 30.06 39.38 -0.36
C ILE A 282 29.05 38.50 0.40
N VAL A 283 28.97 38.67 1.71
CA VAL A 283 28.04 37.92 2.56
C VAL A 283 26.59 38.19 2.18
N SER A 284 26.23 39.41 1.76
CA SER A 284 24.84 39.74 1.38
C SER A 284 24.32 38.90 0.21
N PHE A 285 25.17 38.43 -0.69
CA PHE A 285 24.79 37.51 -1.78
C PHE A 285 24.74 36.05 -1.35
N LEU A 286 25.45 35.66 -0.29
CA LEU A 286 25.57 34.26 0.14
C LEU A 286 24.54 33.89 1.24
N ILE A 287 24.22 34.86 2.12
CA ILE A 287 23.46 34.58 3.36
C ILE A 287 22.04 34.08 3.10
N PHE A 288 21.40 34.53 2.03
CA PHE A 288 20.03 34.19 1.70
C PHE A 288 19.89 32.94 0.81
N SER A 289 20.98 32.50 0.15
CA SER A 289 20.93 31.35 -0.77
C SER A 289 20.50 30.05 -0.10
N GLN A 290 20.92 29.82 1.13
CA GLN A 290 20.63 28.60 1.86
C GLN A 290 19.17 28.54 2.35
N ILE A 291 18.62 29.67 2.82
CA ILE A 291 17.22 29.72 3.24
C ILE A 291 16.27 29.66 2.04
N GLN A 292 16.66 30.22 0.89
CA GLN A 292 15.93 30.10 -0.36
C GLN A 292 15.88 28.64 -0.84
N SER A 293 17.00 27.93 -0.78
CA SER A 293 17.08 26.51 -1.11
C SER A 293 16.21 25.66 -0.17
N ALA A 294 16.23 25.93 1.14
CA ALA A 294 15.35 25.26 2.10
C ALA A 294 13.86 25.52 1.80
N GLY A 295 13.52 26.74 1.41
CA GLY A 295 12.14 27.13 1.06
C GLY A 295 11.60 26.42 -0.18
N SER A 296 12.43 26.22 -1.20
CA SER A 296 12.03 25.48 -2.42
C SER A 296 11.66 24.02 -2.13
N GLY A 297 12.25 23.40 -1.11
CA GLY A 297 11.93 22.03 -0.67
C GLY A 297 10.57 21.88 0.04
N VAL A 298 9.94 22.96 0.48
CA VAL A 298 8.69 22.89 1.27
C VAL A 298 7.53 22.28 0.47
N SER A 299 7.48 22.47 -0.84
CA SER A 299 6.47 21.84 -1.69
C SER A 299 6.61 20.33 -1.74
N ALA A 300 7.84 19.83 -1.90
CA ALA A 300 8.14 18.40 -1.87
C ALA A 300 7.90 17.78 -0.46
N LEU A 301 8.22 18.53 0.60
CA LEU A 301 7.91 18.13 1.97
C LEU A 301 6.42 17.85 2.18
N ARG A 302 5.54 18.67 1.59
CA ARG A 302 4.08 18.46 1.70
C ARG A 302 3.62 17.25 0.93
N LEU A 303 4.17 17.03 -0.25
CA LEU A 303 3.86 15.88 -1.07
C LEU A 303 4.18 14.60 -0.27
N VAL A 304 5.38 14.51 0.29
CA VAL A 304 5.78 13.40 1.19
C VAL A 304 4.85 13.29 2.39
N GLY A 305 4.46 14.41 3.02
CA GLY A 305 3.51 14.40 4.13
C GLY A 305 2.13 13.86 3.76
N SER A 306 1.63 14.21 2.57
CA SER A 306 0.39 13.66 2.02
C SER A 306 0.50 12.18 1.70
N SER A 307 1.64 11.75 1.14
CA SER A 307 1.92 10.34 0.83
C SER A 307 2.00 9.49 2.10
N ILE A 308 2.57 10.02 3.19
CA ILE A 308 2.57 9.37 4.51
C ILE A 308 1.14 9.25 5.08
N ASP A 309 0.34 10.31 5.00
CA ASP A 309 -1.07 10.26 5.46
C ASP A 309 -1.85 9.18 4.70
N HIS A 310 -1.64 9.09 3.39
CA HIS A 310 -2.29 8.08 2.53
C HIS A 310 -1.82 6.66 2.89
N ALA A 311 -0.53 6.45 3.11
CA ALA A 311 0.01 5.16 3.54
C ALA A 311 -0.49 4.74 4.94
N ASN A 312 -0.74 5.69 5.83
CA ASN A 312 -1.25 5.43 7.17
C ASN A 312 -2.76 5.13 7.20
N GLN A 313 -3.53 5.49 6.17
CA GLN A 313 -4.95 5.10 6.09
C GLN A 313 -5.16 3.59 6.13
N VAL A 314 -4.16 2.82 5.67
CA VAL A 314 -4.20 1.35 5.80
C VAL A 314 -4.18 0.91 7.27
N ASP A 315 -3.55 1.69 8.16
CA ASP A 315 -3.51 1.37 9.60
C ASP A 315 -4.88 1.53 10.28
N ASP A 316 -5.77 2.34 9.72
CA ASP A 316 -7.12 2.58 10.24
C ASP A 316 -8.12 1.47 9.87
N ILE A 317 -7.74 0.55 8.96
CA ILE A 317 -8.59 -0.57 8.56
C ILE A 317 -8.75 -1.53 9.74
N PRO A 318 -9.98 -1.87 10.15
CA PRO A 318 -10.21 -2.75 11.29
C PRO A 318 -9.71 -4.17 11.02
N GLU A 319 -9.01 -4.75 11.99
CA GLU A 319 -8.56 -6.14 11.98
C GLU A 319 -9.60 -7.06 12.63
N MET A 320 -9.71 -8.29 12.11
CA MET A 320 -10.76 -9.24 12.52
C MET A 320 -10.45 -10.02 13.80
N ASP A 321 -9.17 -10.25 14.14
CA ASP A 321 -8.80 -11.20 15.21
C ASP A 321 -8.05 -10.57 16.40
N GLN A 322 -8.21 -9.28 16.66
CA GLN A 322 -7.52 -8.56 17.75
C GLN A 322 -7.71 -9.21 19.14
N ARG A 323 -8.77 -10.00 19.35
CA ARG A 323 -9.11 -10.64 20.63
C ARG A 323 -9.22 -12.16 20.52
N GLY A 324 -8.83 -12.75 19.40
CA GLY A 324 -8.89 -14.19 19.18
C GLY A 324 -7.90 -14.96 20.04
N THR A 325 -8.25 -16.22 20.33
CA THR A 325 -7.37 -17.19 21.00
C THR A 325 -7.12 -18.39 20.09
N ALA A 326 -5.97 -19.04 20.25
CA ALA A 326 -5.67 -20.25 19.52
C ALA A 326 -6.53 -21.42 20.07
N ILE A 327 -7.54 -21.84 19.31
CA ILE A 327 -8.50 -22.89 19.70
C ILE A 327 -8.34 -24.10 18.77
N ARG A 328 -8.30 -25.28 19.35
CA ARG A 328 -8.42 -26.57 18.63
C ARG A 328 -9.69 -27.28 19.13
N PRO A 329 -10.77 -27.28 18.33
CA PRO A 329 -12.02 -27.90 18.74
C PRO A 329 -11.94 -29.43 18.68
N GLU A 330 -12.67 -30.12 19.58
CA GLU A 330 -12.77 -31.56 19.60
C GLU A 330 -13.79 -32.09 18.56
N SER A 331 -14.79 -31.30 18.22
CA SER A 331 -15.80 -31.56 17.19
C SER A 331 -15.73 -30.49 16.11
N HIS A 332 -16.06 -30.84 14.89
CA HIS A 332 -16.12 -29.95 13.74
C HIS A 332 -17.54 -29.71 13.25
N GLU A 333 -18.52 -29.89 14.17
CA GLU A 333 -19.89 -29.46 13.94
C GLU A 333 -19.94 -27.94 13.73
N ILE A 334 -20.68 -27.50 12.71
CA ILE A 334 -20.86 -26.08 12.39
C ILE A 334 -22.33 -25.72 12.68
N VAL A 335 -22.52 -24.64 13.47
CA VAL A 335 -23.87 -24.15 13.78
C VAL A 335 -23.99 -22.69 13.42
N PHE A 336 -25.04 -22.37 12.68
CA PHE A 336 -25.53 -21.01 12.49
C PHE A 336 -26.70 -20.79 13.43
N ASP A 337 -26.64 -19.74 14.24
CA ASP A 337 -27.65 -19.42 15.25
C ASP A 337 -28.15 -17.99 15.01
N HIS A 338 -29.35 -17.86 14.43
CA HIS A 338 -30.02 -16.61 14.09
C HIS A 338 -29.15 -15.61 13.30
N VAL A 339 -28.40 -16.11 12.30
CA VAL A 339 -27.43 -15.34 11.55
C VAL A 339 -28.11 -14.38 10.59
N ASN A 340 -27.71 -13.08 10.70
CA ASN A 340 -28.03 -12.02 9.75
C ASN A 340 -26.74 -11.49 9.17
N PHE A 341 -26.72 -11.22 7.85
CA PHE A 341 -25.53 -10.71 7.17
C PHE A 341 -25.88 -9.88 5.94
N SER A 342 -25.11 -8.80 5.75
CA SER A 342 -25.23 -7.87 4.62
C SER A 342 -23.87 -7.55 3.99
N TYR A 343 -23.79 -7.45 2.68
CA TYR A 343 -22.66 -6.80 2.02
C TYR A 343 -22.95 -5.29 1.91
N GLY A 344 -22.35 -4.50 2.82
CA GLY A 344 -22.66 -3.09 2.96
C GLY A 344 -24.15 -2.86 3.30
N SER A 345 -24.89 -2.16 2.45
CA SER A 345 -26.33 -1.90 2.67
C SER A 345 -27.26 -3.01 2.14
N ARG A 346 -26.72 -4.03 1.46
CA ARG A 346 -27.54 -5.07 0.81
C ARG A 346 -27.64 -6.31 1.72
N PRO A 347 -28.82 -6.61 2.31
CA PRO A 347 -29.02 -7.80 3.13
C PRO A 347 -29.00 -9.07 2.27
N ILE A 348 -28.21 -10.05 2.69
CA ILE A 348 -28.02 -11.33 1.99
C ILE A 348 -28.59 -12.49 2.78
N LEU A 349 -28.26 -12.62 4.07
CA LEU A 349 -28.81 -13.67 4.95
C LEU A 349 -29.72 -13.04 5.98
N LYS A 350 -30.85 -13.74 6.23
CA LYS A 350 -31.95 -13.23 7.06
C LYS A 350 -32.38 -14.32 8.03
N ASP A 351 -31.96 -14.21 9.28
CA ASP A 351 -32.33 -15.09 10.37
C ASP A 351 -32.07 -16.58 10.05
N VAL A 352 -30.83 -16.87 9.63
CA VAL A 352 -30.44 -18.24 9.23
C VAL A 352 -30.03 -19.03 10.46
N SER A 353 -30.74 -20.17 10.69
CA SER A 353 -30.42 -21.15 11.72
C SER A 353 -30.27 -22.52 11.06
N LEU A 354 -29.10 -23.16 11.21
CA LEU A 354 -28.82 -24.49 10.65
C LEU A 354 -27.70 -25.17 11.42
N ILE A 355 -27.63 -26.48 11.30
CA ILE A 355 -26.60 -27.35 11.87
C ILE A 355 -26.04 -28.22 10.76
N ILE A 356 -24.69 -28.24 10.62
CA ILE A 356 -23.93 -29.14 9.79
C ILE A 356 -23.21 -30.10 10.74
N PRO A 357 -23.65 -31.38 10.80
CA PRO A 357 -23.07 -32.33 11.74
C PRO A 357 -21.60 -32.66 11.42
N ASP A 358 -20.85 -33.01 12.45
CA ASP A 358 -19.46 -33.44 12.30
C ASP A 358 -19.34 -34.67 11.39
N ARG A 359 -18.33 -34.70 10.52
CA ARG A 359 -18.03 -35.80 9.59
C ARG A 359 -19.18 -36.19 8.66
N THR A 360 -20.02 -35.27 8.28
CA THR A 360 -21.09 -35.45 7.29
C THR A 360 -20.87 -34.56 6.08
N THR A 361 -21.47 -34.95 4.96
CA THR A 361 -21.50 -34.16 3.73
C THR A 361 -22.81 -33.41 3.64
N THR A 362 -22.76 -32.08 3.67
CA THR A 362 -23.91 -31.20 3.49
C THR A 362 -23.85 -30.52 2.12
N ALA A 363 -24.85 -30.71 1.28
CA ALA A 363 -24.99 -30.01 0.01
C ALA A 363 -25.87 -28.76 0.16
N ILE A 364 -25.44 -27.63 -0.40
CA ILE A 364 -26.25 -26.41 -0.46
C ILE A 364 -26.73 -26.22 -1.91
N VAL A 365 -28.02 -26.08 -2.09
CA VAL A 365 -28.68 -25.84 -3.38
C VAL A 365 -29.58 -24.61 -3.30
N GLY A 366 -29.92 -24.01 -4.43
CA GLY A 366 -30.81 -22.86 -4.52
C GLY A 366 -30.49 -21.97 -5.70
N PRO A 367 -31.34 -20.98 -5.99
CA PRO A 367 -31.15 -20.02 -7.08
C PRO A 367 -29.85 -19.25 -6.97
N SER A 368 -29.38 -18.66 -8.11
CA SER A 368 -28.24 -17.75 -8.08
C SER A 368 -28.57 -16.52 -7.21
N GLY A 369 -27.61 -16.07 -6.41
CA GLY A 369 -27.77 -14.93 -5.51
C GLY A 369 -28.58 -15.22 -4.22
N SER A 370 -28.94 -16.49 -3.92
CA SER A 370 -29.68 -16.84 -2.71
C SER A 370 -28.86 -16.77 -1.41
N GLY A 371 -27.52 -16.63 -1.46
CA GLY A 371 -26.63 -16.53 -0.29
C GLY A 371 -25.76 -17.76 -0.02
N LYS A 372 -25.69 -18.74 -0.93
CA LYS A 372 -24.92 -20.00 -0.76
C LYS A 372 -23.43 -19.76 -0.49
N THR A 373 -22.75 -19.02 -1.36
CA THR A 373 -21.33 -18.67 -1.19
C THR A 373 -21.10 -17.84 0.07
N THR A 374 -22.07 -17.01 0.45
CA THR A 374 -21.99 -16.21 1.67
C THR A 374 -21.96 -17.09 2.92
N LEU A 375 -22.77 -18.18 2.97
CA LEU A 375 -22.70 -19.15 4.08
C LEU A 375 -21.30 -19.76 4.21
N CYS A 376 -20.69 -20.18 3.10
CA CYS A 376 -19.33 -20.72 3.08
C CYS A 376 -18.29 -19.70 3.59
N ASN A 377 -18.41 -18.46 3.14
CA ASN A 377 -17.51 -17.40 3.52
C ASN A 377 -17.59 -17.03 5.01
N LEU A 378 -18.77 -17.11 5.62
CA LEU A 378 -18.95 -16.83 7.04
C LEU A 378 -18.37 -17.95 7.93
N ILE A 379 -18.33 -19.20 7.49
CA ILE A 379 -17.66 -20.30 8.19
C ILE A 379 -16.15 -20.05 8.23
N ALA A 380 -15.58 -19.62 7.09
CA ALA A 380 -14.16 -19.24 6.99
C ALA A 380 -13.85 -17.88 7.64
N ARG A 381 -14.87 -17.22 8.20
CA ARG A 381 -14.75 -15.87 8.79
C ARG A 381 -14.07 -14.86 7.85
N PHE A 382 -14.40 -14.91 6.55
CA PHE A 382 -13.98 -13.85 5.62
C PHE A 382 -14.72 -12.54 5.87
N TRP A 383 -15.85 -12.60 6.57
CA TRP A 383 -16.63 -11.51 7.14
C TRP A 383 -17.18 -11.93 8.50
N ASP A 384 -17.35 -10.98 9.39
CA ASP A 384 -18.13 -11.17 10.62
C ASP A 384 -19.63 -10.97 10.34
N VAL A 385 -20.48 -11.65 11.09
CA VAL A 385 -21.95 -11.55 10.96
C VAL A 385 -22.47 -10.24 11.55
N ASP A 386 -23.55 -9.68 10.99
CA ASP A 386 -24.22 -8.49 11.52
C ASP A 386 -25.02 -8.79 12.79
N GLY A 387 -25.58 -10.01 12.90
CA GLY A 387 -26.33 -10.50 14.06
C GLY A 387 -26.30 -12.01 14.13
N GLY A 388 -26.52 -12.55 15.32
CA GLY A 388 -26.39 -13.99 15.57
C GLY A 388 -24.92 -14.41 15.71
N ARG A 389 -24.67 -15.71 15.51
CA ARG A 389 -23.30 -16.27 15.60
C ARG A 389 -23.14 -17.50 14.71
N VAL A 390 -21.91 -17.74 14.28
CA VAL A 390 -21.47 -18.98 13.64
C VAL A 390 -20.48 -19.65 14.58
N THR A 391 -20.71 -20.95 14.88
CA THR A 391 -19.83 -21.70 15.77
C THR A 391 -19.22 -22.91 15.08
N ILE A 392 -18.00 -23.27 15.46
CA ILE A 392 -17.33 -24.53 15.11
C ILE A 392 -16.95 -25.22 16.41
N GLY A 393 -17.42 -26.48 16.58
CA GLY A 393 -17.20 -27.23 17.81
C GLY A 393 -17.76 -26.53 19.06
N GLY A 394 -18.87 -25.81 18.92
CA GLY A 394 -19.53 -25.08 20.00
C GLY A 394 -18.88 -23.73 20.37
N ARG A 395 -17.81 -23.32 19.71
CA ARG A 395 -17.14 -22.02 19.91
C ARG A 395 -17.44 -21.07 18.77
N ASP A 396 -17.71 -19.80 19.07
CA ASP A 396 -17.92 -18.76 18.06
C ASP A 396 -16.66 -18.58 17.21
N VAL A 397 -16.79 -18.48 15.89
CA VAL A 397 -15.65 -18.26 14.98
C VAL A 397 -14.89 -16.97 15.30
N ARG A 398 -15.51 -16.00 15.97
CA ARG A 398 -14.89 -14.74 16.40
C ARG A 398 -13.98 -14.91 17.62
N GLU A 399 -14.08 -16.02 18.34
CA GLU A 399 -13.19 -16.34 19.48
C GLU A 399 -11.87 -16.96 19.02
N TYR A 400 -11.80 -17.48 17.79
CA TYR A 400 -10.59 -18.02 17.21
C TYR A 400 -9.64 -16.91 16.73
N THR A 401 -8.31 -17.14 16.80
CA THR A 401 -7.41 -16.41 15.89
C THR A 401 -7.68 -16.86 14.46
N LEU A 402 -7.48 -15.97 13.47
CA LEU A 402 -7.66 -16.34 12.06
C LEU A 402 -6.78 -17.54 11.67
N GLU A 403 -5.56 -17.61 12.21
CA GLU A 403 -4.65 -18.72 11.98
C GLU A 403 -5.23 -20.05 12.49
N SER A 404 -5.68 -20.10 13.75
CA SER A 404 -6.24 -21.34 14.32
C SER A 404 -7.56 -21.74 13.66
N LEU A 405 -8.38 -20.78 13.23
CA LEU A 405 -9.58 -21.04 12.45
C LEU A 405 -9.25 -21.61 11.07
N MET A 406 -8.28 -20.99 10.37
CA MET A 406 -7.86 -21.46 9.06
C MET A 406 -7.20 -22.84 9.11
N GLU A 407 -6.58 -23.24 10.21
CA GLU A 407 -6.13 -24.63 10.40
C GLU A 407 -7.28 -25.63 10.32
N GLN A 408 -8.51 -25.24 10.74
CA GLN A 408 -9.69 -26.11 10.73
C GLN A 408 -10.37 -26.20 9.37
N VAL A 409 -10.16 -25.24 8.45
CA VAL A 409 -10.93 -25.11 7.21
C VAL A 409 -10.05 -25.19 5.99
N SER A 410 -10.36 -26.08 5.04
CA SER A 410 -9.85 -26.06 3.67
C SER A 410 -10.94 -25.61 2.71
N MET A 411 -10.61 -24.77 1.75
CA MET A 411 -11.58 -24.24 0.79
C MET A 411 -11.11 -24.41 -0.65
N VAL A 412 -11.96 -25.02 -1.47
CA VAL A 412 -11.77 -25.12 -2.92
C VAL A 412 -12.70 -24.10 -3.56
N PHE A 413 -12.12 -23.03 -4.09
CA PHE A 413 -12.86 -21.89 -4.67
C PHE A 413 -13.37 -22.21 -6.08
N GLN A 414 -14.46 -21.56 -6.47
CA GLN A 414 -14.99 -21.60 -7.83
C GLN A 414 -13.97 -21.14 -8.86
N ARG A 415 -13.28 -20.03 -8.59
CA ARG A 415 -12.16 -19.53 -9.42
C ARG A 415 -10.85 -19.82 -8.70
N VAL A 416 -10.13 -20.83 -9.22
CA VAL A 416 -8.83 -21.18 -8.68
C VAL A 416 -7.78 -20.20 -9.13
N TYR A 417 -7.08 -19.60 -8.17
CA TYR A 417 -5.90 -18.77 -8.42
C TYR A 417 -4.62 -19.57 -8.17
N LEU A 418 -3.71 -19.55 -9.14
CA LEU A 418 -2.36 -20.10 -9.03
C LEU A 418 -1.36 -18.97 -9.14
N PHE A 419 -0.38 -18.99 -8.24
CA PHE A 419 0.67 -17.98 -8.21
C PHE A 419 1.72 -18.25 -9.29
N ALA A 420 2.39 -17.18 -9.76
CA ALA A 420 3.52 -17.27 -10.68
C ALA A 420 4.74 -17.90 -9.99
N ASP A 421 4.69 -19.23 -9.84
CA ASP A 421 5.69 -20.04 -9.13
C ASP A 421 5.65 -21.47 -9.69
N THR A 422 6.49 -22.35 -9.21
CA THR A 422 6.49 -23.77 -9.59
C THR A 422 5.19 -24.47 -9.21
N VAL A 423 4.84 -25.54 -9.90
CA VAL A 423 3.70 -26.40 -9.53
C VAL A 423 3.86 -26.91 -8.11
N GLU A 424 5.07 -27.34 -7.73
CA GLU A 424 5.38 -27.82 -6.38
C GLU A 424 5.06 -26.76 -5.31
N ASN A 425 5.55 -25.53 -5.49
CA ASN A 425 5.30 -24.44 -4.56
C ASN A 425 3.80 -24.09 -4.51
N ASN A 426 3.12 -24.10 -5.65
CA ASN A 426 1.68 -23.92 -5.68
C ASN A 426 0.91 -24.96 -4.86
N ILE A 427 1.34 -26.22 -4.81
CA ILE A 427 0.73 -27.25 -3.96
C ILE A 427 1.16 -27.05 -2.49
N LYS A 428 2.41 -26.67 -2.22
CA LYS A 428 2.95 -26.39 -0.89
C LYS A 428 2.27 -25.25 -0.14
N PHE A 429 1.47 -24.40 -0.81
CA PHE A 429 0.62 -23.44 -0.09
C PHE A 429 -0.31 -24.11 0.93
N GLY A 430 -0.69 -25.37 0.74
CA GLY A 430 -1.43 -26.15 1.74
C GLY A 430 -0.62 -26.43 3.01
N CYS A 431 0.69 -26.68 2.87
CA CYS A 431 1.62 -26.92 3.96
C CYS A 431 3.04 -26.55 3.53
N PRO A 432 3.54 -25.34 3.86
CA PRO A 432 4.83 -24.83 3.38
C PRO A 432 6.04 -25.70 3.75
N GLY A 433 5.96 -26.42 4.87
CA GLY A 433 7.01 -27.33 5.34
C GLY A 433 6.99 -28.74 4.72
N ALA A 434 6.07 -29.01 3.79
CA ALA A 434 5.93 -30.36 3.20
C ALA A 434 7.13 -30.74 2.33
N THR A 435 7.51 -32.01 2.42
CA THR A 435 8.55 -32.60 1.58
C THR A 435 8.01 -32.84 0.16
N HIS A 436 8.90 -32.95 -0.83
CA HIS A 436 8.52 -33.30 -2.21
C HIS A 436 7.70 -34.61 -2.26
N LYS A 437 8.04 -35.61 -1.45
CA LYS A 437 7.30 -36.88 -1.38
C LYS A 437 5.84 -36.68 -0.97
N GLN A 438 5.58 -35.83 0.04
CA GLN A 438 4.22 -35.51 0.49
C GLN A 438 3.44 -34.73 -0.60
N VAL A 439 4.09 -33.82 -1.31
CA VAL A 439 3.50 -33.11 -2.46
C VAL A 439 3.09 -34.08 -3.55
N VAL A 440 3.96 -35.04 -3.93
CA VAL A 440 3.66 -36.06 -4.93
C VAL A 440 2.52 -36.97 -4.48
N GLU A 441 2.45 -37.36 -3.21
CA GLU A 441 1.35 -38.16 -2.67
C GLU A 441 0.02 -37.40 -2.71
N ALA A 442 0.00 -36.14 -2.34
CA ALA A 442 -1.18 -35.27 -2.45
C ALA A 442 -1.62 -35.12 -3.92
N ALA A 443 -0.66 -34.90 -4.82
CA ALA A 443 -0.94 -34.79 -6.25
C ALA A 443 -1.50 -36.08 -6.87
N LYS A 444 -1.04 -37.27 -6.42
CA LYS A 444 -1.59 -38.56 -6.84
C LYS A 444 -3.05 -38.72 -6.37
N LYS A 445 -3.33 -38.41 -5.11
CA LYS A 445 -4.69 -38.43 -4.56
C LYS A 445 -5.63 -37.43 -5.27
N ALA A 446 -5.09 -36.28 -5.68
CA ALA A 446 -5.83 -35.27 -6.46
C ALA A 446 -5.90 -35.55 -7.96
N CYS A 447 -5.43 -36.72 -8.43
CA CYS A 447 -5.38 -37.09 -9.85
C CYS A 447 -4.68 -36.04 -10.74
N CYS A 448 -3.67 -35.35 -10.20
CA CYS A 448 -2.92 -34.35 -10.97
C CYS A 448 -1.45 -34.74 -11.23
N HIS A 449 -0.96 -35.84 -10.66
CA HIS A 449 0.41 -36.30 -10.81
C HIS A 449 0.81 -36.55 -12.27
N ASP A 450 -0.03 -37.20 -13.04
CA ASP A 450 0.28 -37.64 -14.40
C ASP A 450 0.46 -36.45 -15.33
N PHE A 451 -0.48 -35.48 -15.31
CA PHE A 451 -0.30 -34.29 -16.16
C PHE A 451 0.86 -33.40 -15.70
N ILE A 452 1.11 -33.30 -14.35
CA ILE A 452 2.26 -32.55 -13.85
C ILE A 452 3.56 -33.19 -14.32
N SER A 453 3.66 -34.52 -14.28
CA SER A 453 4.85 -35.25 -14.73
C SER A 453 5.08 -35.17 -16.24
N ALA A 454 4.03 -34.87 -17.02
CA ALA A 454 4.11 -34.66 -18.45
C ALA A 454 4.53 -33.23 -18.85
N LEU A 455 4.55 -32.28 -17.88
CA LEU A 455 5.07 -30.94 -18.14
C LEU A 455 6.59 -30.96 -18.37
N PRO A 456 7.17 -29.99 -19.09
CA PRO A 456 8.60 -29.98 -19.45
C PRO A 456 9.55 -30.17 -18.28
N ASP A 457 9.29 -29.50 -17.14
CA ASP A 457 10.10 -29.58 -15.92
C ASP A 457 9.34 -30.26 -14.76
N GLY A 458 8.26 -30.99 -15.04
CA GLY A 458 7.44 -31.67 -14.06
C GLY A 458 6.94 -30.73 -12.95
N TYR A 459 7.18 -31.09 -11.71
CA TYR A 459 6.83 -30.28 -10.52
C TYR A 459 7.57 -28.95 -10.43
N ASN A 460 8.72 -28.79 -11.10
CA ASN A 460 9.49 -27.54 -11.16
C ASN A 460 9.02 -26.61 -12.27
N THR A 461 8.05 -27.01 -13.09
CA THR A 461 7.49 -26.15 -14.13
C THR A 461 6.88 -24.90 -13.49
N VAL A 462 7.34 -23.73 -13.92
CA VAL A 462 6.82 -22.43 -13.47
C VAL A 462 5.51 -22.15 -14.19
N ILE A 463 4.47 -21.92 -13.42
CA ILE A 463 3.14 -21.56 -13.92
C ILE A 463 3.06 -20.05 -14.02
N GLY A 464 2.54 -19.51 -15.15
CA GLY A 464 2.27 -18.09 -15.29
C GLY A 464 1.18 -17.60 -14.33
N GLU A 465 1.06 -16.29 -14.17
CA GLU A 465 0.07 -15.65 -13.30
C GLU A 465 -1.35 -16.16 -13.59
N GLY A 466 -2.09 -16.49 -12.51
CA GLY A 466 -3.44 -17.05 -12.61
C GLY A 466 -3.50 -18.44 -13.26
N GLY A 467 -2.34 -19.10 -13.50
CA GLY A 467 -2.29 -20.42 -14.14
C GLY A 467 -2.59 -20.38 -15.65
N ALA A 468 -2.18 -19.33 -16.34
CA ALA A 468 -2.55 -19.05 -17.74
C ALA A 468 -2.33 -20.23 -18.73
N THR A 469 -1.41 -21.14 -18.42
CA THR A 469 -1.03 -22.29 -19.27
C THR A 469 -1.83 -23.57 -18.94
N LEU A 470 -2.63 -23.58 -17.89
CA LEU A 470 -3.36 -24.78 -17.44
C LEU A 470 -4.86 -24.68 -17.74
N SER A 471 -5.48 -25.80 -18.06
CA SER A 471 -6.93 -25.92 -18.20
C SER A 471 -7.66 -25.69 -16.86
N GLY A 472 -8.95 -25.38 -16.90
CA GLY A 472 -9.76 -25.20 -15.69
C GLY A 472 -9.74 -26.43 -14.77
N GLY A 473 -9.83 -27.63 -15.33
CA GLY A 473 -9.79 -28.89 -14.57
C GLY A 473 -8.43 -29.17 -13.91
N GLU A 474 -7.32 -28.84 -14.58
CA GLU A 474 -5.98 -28.97 -14.02
C GLU A 474 -5.76 -28.01 -12.84
N LYS A 475 -6.18 -26.74 -12.98
CA LYS A 475 -6.15 -25.77 -11.87
C LYS A 475 -6.95 -26.27 -10.66
N GLN A 476 -8.13 -26.81 -10.92
CA GLN A 476 -9.01 -27.35 -9.87
C GLN A 476 -8.36 -28.51 -9.13
N ARG A 477 -7.74 -29.46 -9.84
CA ARG A 477 -7.02 -30.58 -9.23
C ARG A 477 -5.80 -30.14 -8.41
N ILE A 478 -5.06 -29.12 -8.85
CA ILE A 478 -3.98 -28.50 -8.06
C ILE A 478 -4.56 -27.87 -6.77
N SER A 479 -5.72 -27.20 -6.85
CA SER A 479 -6.38 -26.65 -5.66
C SER A 479 -6.81 -27.74 -4.68
N ILE A 480 -7.31 -28.87 -5.18
CA ILE A 480 -7.64 -30.04 -4.35
C ILE A 480 -6.36 -30.64 -3.73
N ALA A 481 -5.24 -30.70 -4.48
CA ALA A 481 -3.96 -31.16 -3.94
C ALA A 481 -3.47 -30.26 -2.78
N ARG A 482 -3.66 -28.93 -2.87
CA ARG A 482 -3.42 -27.99 -1.76
C ARG A 482 -4.22 -28.37 -0.51
N CYS A 483 -5.52 -28.64 -0.69
CA CYS A 483 -6.42 -29.00 0.42
C CYS A 483 -6.07 -30.37 1.01
N LEU A 484 -5.70 -31.36 0.19
CA LEU A 484 -5.23 -32.68 0.63
C LEU A 484 -3.93 -32.60 1.43
N LEU A 485 -3.01 -31.74 0.99
CA LEU A 485 -1.73 -31.54 1.68
C LEU A 485 -1.92 -30.82 3.03
N LYS A 486 -2.87 -29.89 3.12
CA LYS A 486 -3.24 -29.18 4.35
C LYS A 486 -3.93 -30.08 5.35
N ASP A 487 -4.76 -31.01 4.87
CA ASP A 487 -5.50 -32.02 5.64
C ASP A 487 -6.40 -31.46 6.74
N ALA A 488 -7.05 -30.30 6.51
CA ALA A 488 -7.99 -29.71 7.46
C ALA A 488 -9.24 -30.56 7.64
N PRO A 489 -9.85 -30.59 8.85
CA PRO A 489 -11.03 -31.42 9.16
C PRO A 489 -12.33 -30.92 8.52
N ILE A 490 -12.44 -29.64 8.17
CA ILE A 490 -13.59 -29.06 7.48
C ILE A 490 -13.18 -28.75 6.05
N VAL A 491 -13.97 -29.20 5.06
CA VAL A 491 -13.76 -28.94 3.64
C VAL A 491 -14.95 -28.22 3.04
N ILE A 492 -14.70 -27.08 2.41
CA ILE A 492 -15.72 -26.28 1.73
C ILE A 492 -15.44 -26.29 0.23
N PHE A 493 -16.44 -26.69 -0.57
CA PHE A 493 -16.40 -26.60 -2.02
C PHE A 493 -17.38 -25.53 -2.52
N ASP A 494 -16.84 -24.50 -3.16
CA ASP A 494 -17.65 -23.50 -3.84
C ASP A 494 -17.65 -23.76 -5.35
N GLU A 495 -18.72 -24.39 -5.85
CA GLU A 495 -18.94 -24.70 -7.28
C GLU A 495 -17.76 -25.39 -8.01
N ALA A 496 -17.01 -26.24 -7.33
CA ALA A 496 -15.75 -26.80 -7.82
C ALA A 496 -15.83 -27.57 -9.18
N THR A 497 -17.02 -27.82 -9.72
CA THR A 497 -17.21 -28.62 -10.93
C THR A 497 -17.86 -27.86 -12.10
N ALA A 498 -18.10 -26.55 -11.98
CA ALA A 498 -18.94 -25.81 -12.94
C ALA A 498 -18.34 -25.64 -14.36
N ASN A 499 -17.01 -25.66 -14.50
CA ASN A 499 -16.31 -25.34 -15.78
C ASN A 499 -15.29 -26.42 -16.18
N VAL A 500 -15.60 -27.70 -15.96
CA VAL A 500 -14.66 -28.80 -16.25
C VAL A 500 -15.18 -29.63 -17.42
N ASP A 501 -14.31 -29.93 -18.38
CA ASP A 501 -14.60 -30.78 -19.52
C ASP A 501 -14.99 -32.20 -19.07
N PRO A 502 -15.92 -32.89 -19.78
CA PRO A 502 -16.39 -34.22 -19.43
C PRO A 502 -15.28 -35.27 -19.22
N GLU A 503 -14.20 -35.19 -19.98
CA GLU A 503 -13.05 -36.09 -19.89
C GLU A 503 -12.29 -35.97 -18.54
N ASN A 504 -12.32 -34.79 -17.95
CA ASN A 504 -11.68 -34.49 -16.66
C ASN A 504 -12.61 -34.70 -15.47
N GLU A 505 -13.91 -34.95 -15.71
CA GLU A 505 -14.91 -35.03 -14.64
C GLU A 505 -14.68 -36.23 -13.70
N ASP A 506 -14.38 -37.41 -14.23
CA ASP A 506 -14.13 -38.61 -13.43
C ASP A 506 -12.87 -38.46 -12.54
N GLN A 507 -11.84 -37.82 -13.06
CA GLN A 507 -10.62 -37.57 -12.26
C GLN A 507 -10.89 -36.57 -11.15
N LEU A 508 -11.65 -35.51 -11.45
CA LEU A 508 -12.04 -34.51 -10.46
C LEU A 508 -12.93 -35.12 -9.38
N GLN A 509 -13.89 -35.98 -9.74
CA GLN A 509 -14.76 -36.70 -8.80
C GLN A 509 -13.93 -37.57 -7.85
N LYS A 510 -12.97 -38.36 -8.36
CA LYS A 510 -12.07 -39.17 -7.53
C LYS A 510 -11.23 -38.31 -6.58
N ALA A 511 -10.73 -37.17 -7.04
CA ALA A 511 -9.98 -36.22 -6.23
C ALA A 511 -10.86 -35.64 -5.09
N MET A 512 -12.11 -35.31 -5.39
CA MET A 512 -13.06 -34.82 -4.38
C MET A 512 -13.39 -35.93 -3.34
N GLU A 513 -13.64 -37.15 -3.77
CA GLU A 513 -13.90 -38.30 -2.87
C GLU A 513 -12.69 -38.56 -1.96
N ALA A 514 -11.47 -38.46 -2.46
CA ALA A 514 -10.25 -38.58 -1.66
C ALA A 514 -10.14 -37.47 -0.60
N LEU A 515 -10.57 -36.23 -0.93
CA LEU A 515 -10.48 -35.07 -0.02
C LEU A 515 -11.57 -35.10 1.05
N THR A 516 -12.77 -35.65 0.76
CA THR A 516 -13.94 -35.59 1.64
C THR A 516 -14.01 -36.69 2.68
N ARG A 517 -13.16 -37.71 2.56
CA ARG A 517 -13.21 -38.91 3.43
C ARG A 517 -12.99 -38.55 4.90
N GLU A 518 -13.94 -38.94 5.76
CA GLU A 518 -13.90 -38.73 7.21
C GLU A 518 -13.86 -37.28 7.66
N LYS A 519 -14.33 -36.34 6.81
CA LYS A 519 -14.33 -34.90 7.08
C LYS A 519 -15.73 -34.33 7.12
N THR A 520 -15.85 -33.16 7.77
CA THR A 520 -17.07 -32.34 7.66
C THR A 520 -17.04 -31.59 6.36
N VAL A 521 -17.97 -31.88 5.47
CA VAL A 521 -17.96 -31.34 4.10
C VAL A 521 -19.17 -30.45 3.86
N LEU A 522 -18.89 -29.25 3.34
CA LEU A 522 -19.90 -28.34 2.83
C LEU A 522 -19.69 -28.11 1.35
N MET A 523 -20.66 -28.33 0.51
CA MET A 523 -20.53 -28.14 -0.91
C MET A 523 -21.70 -27.38 -1.52
N ILE A 524 -21.38 -26.33 -2.28
CA ILE A 524 -22.35 -25.69 -3.15
C ILE A 524 -22.43 -26.53 -4.43
N ALA A 525 -23.56 -27.21 -4.59
CA ALA A 525 -23.70 -28.20 -5.63
C ALA A 525 -24.62 -27.72 -6.76
N HIS A 526 -24.09 -27.79 -7.98
CA HIS A 526 -24.80 -27.52 -9.22
C HIS A 526 -25.07 -28.81 -10.01
N ARG A 527 -24.53 -29.96 -9.60
CA ARG A 527 -24.69 -31.27 -10.26
C ARG A 527 -25.52 -32.23 -9.39
N LEU A 528 -26.51 -32.81 -10.04
CA LEU A 528 -27.47 -33.70 -9.37
C LEU A 528 -26.81 -34.93 -8.72
N LYS A 529 -25.77 -35.50 -9.39
CA LYS A 529 -25.03 -36.66 -8.89
C LYS A 529 -24.38 -36.40 -7.51
N THR A 530 -23.80 -35.22 -7.36
CA THR A 530 -23.13 -34.76 -6.12
C THR A 530 -24.15 -34.52 -5.00
N VAL A 531 -25.31 -33.93 -5.33
CA VAL A 531 -26.37 -33.64 -4.35
C VAL A 531 -27.03 -34.91 -3.81
N ARG A 532 -27.23 -35.93 -4.65
CA ARG A 532 -27.88 -37.19 -4.25
C ARG A 532 -27.12 -37.99 -3.19
N GLY A 533 -25.78 -37.88 -3.19
CA GLY A 533 -24.90 -38.59 -2.26
C GLY A 533 -24.66 -37.85 -0.95
N ALA A 534 -25.23 -36.67 -0.75
CA ALA A 534 -25.07 -35.91 0.47
C ALA A 534 -25.93 -36.45 1.62
N ASP A 535 -25.36 -36.46 2.84
CA ASP A 535 -26.06 -36.85 4.07
C ASP A 535 -27.16 -35.85 4.43
N GLN A 536 -26.97 -34.60 4.07
CA GLN A 536 -27.90 -33.49 4.28
C GLN A 536 -27.92 -32.56 3.07
N ILE A 537 -29.09 -32.07 2.73
CA ILE A 537 -29.30 -31.05 1.70
C ILE A 537 -29.98 -29.85 2.35
N LEU A 538 -29.41 -28.67 2.13
CA LEU A 538 -29.95 -27.38 2.52
C LEU A 538 -30.39 -26.61 1.27
N VAL A 539 -31.65 -26.21 1.23
CA VAL A 539 -32.17 -25.37 0.15
C VAL A 539 -32.22 -23.93 0.63
N VAL A 540 -31.46 -23.08 -0.02
CA VAL A 540 -31.37 -21.66 0.31
C VAL A 540 -32.09 -20.83 -0.73
N ASP A 541 -33.03 -20.01 -0.29
CA ASP A 541 -33.72 -19.04 -1.14
C ASP A 541 -33.93 -17.72 -0.43
N GLN A 542 -33.69 -16.60 -1.15
CA GLN A 542 -33.85 -15.24 -0.65
C GLN A 542 -33.17 -14.97 0.72
N GLY A 543 -32.04 -15.62 0.96
CA GLY A 543 -31.27 -15.49 2.19
C GLY A 543 -31.79 -16.31 3.38
N ARG A 544 -32.66 -17.27 3.16
CA ARG A 544 -33.18 -18.15 4.19
C ARG A 544 -33.01 -19.62 3.82
N VAL A 545 -32.92 -20.50 4.80
CA VAL A 545 -33.02 -21.95 4.60
C VAL A 545 -34.49 -22.30 4.55
N VAL A 546 -34.98 -22.70 3.36
CA VAL A 546 -36.40 -22.95 3.10
C VAL A 546 -36.77 -24.44 3.15
N GLN A 547 -35.80 -25.33 2.84
CA GLN A 547 -35.97 -26.78 2.94
C GLN A 547 -34.68 -27.41 3.48
N LYS A 548 -34.80 -28.47 4.27
CA LYS A 548 -33.70 -29.27 4.83
C LYS A 548 -34.10 -30.73 4.87
N GLY A 549 -33.24 -31.66 4.46
CA GLY A 549 -33.48 -33.09 4.49
C GLY A 549 -32.51 -33.87 3.61
N THR A 550 -32.78 -35.16 3.39
CA THR A 550 -32.08 -36.02 2.43
C THR A 550 -32.67 -35.88 1.03
N HIS A 551 -32.02 -36.45 0.02
CA HIS A 551 -32.56 -36.49 -1.34
C HIS A 551 -33.93 -37.14 -1.42
N ASP A 552 -34.10 -38.29 -0.76
CA ASP A 552 -35.35 -39.09 -0.78
C ASP A 552 -36.50 -38.39 -0.06
N GLU A 553 -36.23 -37.59 0.96
CA GLU A 553 -37.22 -36.78 1.66
C GLU A 553 -37.67 -35.59 0.83
N LEU A 554 -36.70 -34.84 0.31
CA LEU A 554 -36.94 -33.57 -0.39
C LEU A 554 -37.57 -33.77 -1.78
N ILE A 555 -37.26 -34.86 -2.48
CA ILE A 555 -37.86 -35.14 -3.80
C ILE A 555 -39.37 -35.41 -3.71
N ARG A 556 -39.85 -35.91 -2.55
CA ARG A 556 -41.26 -36.16 -2.30
C ARG A 556 -42.04 -34.91 -1.91
N GLN A 557 -41.33 -33.88 -1.46
CA GLN A 557 -41.93 -32.61 -1.07
C GLN A 557 -42.05 -31.67 -2.27
N ALA A 558 -43.18 -30.99 -2.40
CA ALA A 558 -43.29 -29.90 -3.35
C ALA A 558 -42.39 -28.73 -2.90
N GLY A 559 -41.61 -28.18 -3.81
CA GLY A 559 -40.73 -27.04 -3.50
C GLY A 559 -39.51 -26.97 -4.39
N ILE A 560 -38.66 -25.99 -4.10
CA ILE A 560 -37.50 -25.60 -4.92
C ILE A 560 -36.56 -26.78 -5.22
N TYR A 561 -36.40 -27.72 -4.27
CA TYR A 561 -35.52 -28.87 -4.50
C TYR A 561 -36.07 -29.80 -5.60
N ARG A 562 -37.33 -30.10 -5.57
CA ARG A 562 -37.97 -30.96 -6.61
C ARG A 562 -37.91 -30.31 -7.98
N ASP A 563 -38.16 -28.99 -8.03
CA ASP A 563 -38.08 -28.23 -9.30
C ASP A 563 -36.65 -28.22 -9.83
N PHE A 564 -35.67 -27.99 -8.96
CA PHE A 564 -34.24 -28.07 -9.29
C PHE A 564 -33.82 -29.45 -9.87
N VAL A 565 -34.38 -30.54 -9.32
CA VAL A 565 -34.09 -31.90 -9.80
C VAL A 565 -34.77 -32.16 -11.15
N SER A 566 -36.04 -31.71 -11.31
CA SER A 566 -36.82 -31.94 -12.55
C SER A 566 -36.17 -31.18 -13.75
N GLU A 567 -35.85 -29.89 -13.61
CA GLU A 567 -35.20 -29.08 -14.63
C GLU A 567 -33.90 -29.70 -15.11
N ARG A 568 -33.10 -30.24 -14.20
CA ARG A 568 -31.79 -30.81 -14.55
C ARG A 568 -31.88 -32.22 -15.12
N THR A 569 -32.90 -32.95 -14.79
CA THR A 569 -33.18 -34.26 -15.39
C THR A 569 -33.69 -34.09 -16.83
N GLU A 570 -34.45 -33.05 -17.11
CA GLU A 570 -34.88 -32.69 -18.45
C GLU A 570 -33.71 -32.18 -19.31
N SER A 571 -32.88 -31.28 -18.79
CA SER A 571 -31.71 -30.77 -19.53
C SER A 571 -30.69 -31.86 -19.85
N SER A 572 -30.51 -32.87 -19.01
CA SER A 572 -29.64 -34.02 -19.28
C SER A 572 -30.19 -34.98 -20.36
N ARG A 573 -31.47 -34.91 -20.67
CA ARG A 573 -32.10 -35.68 -21.79
C ARG A 573 -31.91 -35.01 -23.15
N TRP A 574 -31.59 -33.71 -23.23
CA TRP A 574 -31.37 -32.97 -24.45
C TRP A 574 -29.93 -33.00 -24.94
N THR A 575 -29.00 -33.55 -24.17
CA THR A 575 -27.57 -33.65 -24.44
C THR A 575 -27.15 -35.04 -24.94
N LEU A 576 -28.07 -35.89 -25.42
CA LEU A 576 -27.81 -37.17 -26.12
C LEU A 576 -28.12 -37.06 -27.58
#